data_d4c9d76abf84fe92ecd56248994acc31
#
_entry.id   d4c9d76abf84fe92ecd56248994acc31
#
_cell.length_a   1.000
_cell.length_b   1.000
_cell.length_c   1.000
_cell.angle_alpha   90.00
_cell.angle_beta   90.00
_cell.angle_gamma   90.00
#
_symmetry.space_group_name_H-M   'P 1'
#
loop_
_entity.id
_entity.type
_entity.pdbx_description
1 polymer ?
#
loop_
_entity_poly.entity_id
_entity_poly.type
_entity_poly.pdbx_seq_one_letter_code
_entity_poly.pdbx_strand_id
1 'polypeptide(L)'
;MKRIGYLHEQIYSLDNIYLADSKARLNKRNRWGINKHDKHRDIENIELALKLRDLTYETSQYSTFTIYEPKERLIFRLPYYPDRITHHAIMNIMEPIWTNIFIKQTYSCIKDRGIHNVAYDLKKVLNKYPEETKYCLKMDIRKFYPSINHDILYNDIFTKKIKDKKLLALLREIIYSAEG
;
A
#
# COMPACT_ATOMS: atom_id res chain seq x y z
N MET A 1 3.92 -22.94 1.79
CA MET A 1 3.29 -22.15 0.72
C MET A 1 4.33 -21.72 -0.31
N LYS A 2 4.05 -21.81 -1.62
CA LYS A 2 5.05 -21.49 -2.67
C LYS A 2 5.33 -19.97 -2.67
N ARG A 3 6.61 -19.57 -2.61
CA ARG A 3 7.02 -18.16 -2.67
C ARG A 3 6.99 -17.66 -4.11
N ILE A 4 6.66 -16.38 -4.29
CA ILE A 4 6.49 -15.73 -5.59
C ILE A 4 7.76 -14.95 -5.95
N GLY A 5 8.17 -15.00 -7.21
CA GLY A 5 9.34 -14.28 -7.75
C GLY A 5 9.03 -13.60 -9.07
N TYR A 6 10.03 -12.97 -9.67
CA TYR A 6 9.93 -12.24 -10.94
C TYR A 6 8.92 -11.07 -10.90
N LEU A 7 8.86 -10.37 -9.76
CA LEU A 7 7.95 -9.25 -9.54
C LEU A 7 8.65 -7.91 -9.76
N HIS A 8 9.94 -7.81 -9.47
CA HIS A 8 10.69 -6.56 -9.53
C HIS A 8 10.69 -5.95 -10.95
N GLU A 9 10.86 -6.78 -11.99
CA GLU A 9 10.84 -6.31 -13.38
C GLU A 9 9.50 -5.69 -13.77
N GLN A 10 8.41 -6.25 -13.25
CA GLN A 10 7.07 -5.70 -13.47
C GLN A 10 6.88 -4.36 -12.77
N ILE A 11 7.52 -4.15 -11.60
CA ILE A 11 7.39 -2.91 -10.82
C ILE A 11 8.04 -1.73 -11.56
N TYR A 12 9.25 -1.90 -12.09
CA TYR A 12 9.95 -0.82 -12.77
C TYR A 12 9.65 -0.70 -14.27
N SER A 13 8.79 -1.57 -14.82
CA SER A 13 8.38 -1.42 -16.24
C SER A 13 7.75 -0.04 -16.46
N LEU A 14 8.07 0.60 -17.58
CA LEU A 14 7.55 1.93 -17.90
C LEU A 14 6.02 1.95 -17.90
N ASP A 15 5.38 0.93 -18.47
CA ASP A 15 3.91 0.82 -18.46
C ASP A 15 3.34 0.85 -17.04
N ASN A 16 3.99 0.14 -16.11
CA ASN A 16 3.56 0.15 -14.72
C ASN A 16 3.84 1.49 -14.03
N ILE A 17 4.94 2.16 -14.33
CA ILE A 17 5.23 3.50 -13.79
C ILE A 17 4.19 4.52 -14.27
N TYR A 18 3.83 4.54 -15.56
CA TYR A 18 2.77 5.42 -16.07
C TYR A 18 1.39 5.08 -15.48
N LEU A 19 1.10 3.79 -15.28
CA LEU A 19 -0.12 3.36 -14.59
C LEU A 19 -0.11 3.82 -13.13
N ALA A 20 1.02 3.70 -12.44
CA ALA A 20 1.20 4.14 -11.06
C ALA A 20 1.01 5.66 -10.92
N ASP A 21 1.63 6.45 -11.80
CA ASP A 21 1.44 7.89 -11.87
C ASP A 21 -0.05 8.24 -12.08
N SER A 22 -0.71 7.58 -13.03
CA SER A 22 -2.12 7.80 -13.30
C SER A 22 -3.01 7.50 -12.08
N LYS A 23 -2.75 6.41 -11.37
CA LYS A 23 -3.47 6.04 -10.13
C LYS A 23 -3.15 6.99 -8.98
N ALA A 24 -1.89 7.41 -8.82
CA ALA A 24 -1.45 8.29 -7.74
C ALA A 24 -2.12 9.67 -7.78
N ARG A 25 -2.47 10.15 -8.98
CA ARG A 25 -3.11 11.46 -9.19
C ARG A 25 -4.65 11.44 -9.17
N LEU A 26 -5.27 10.27 -9.12
CA LEU A 26 -6.73 10.15 -9.11
C LEU A 26 -7.36 11.02 -8.01
N ASN A 27 -8.37 11.84 -8.38
CA ASN A 27 -9.06 12.76 -7.50
C ASN A 27 -8.18 13.82 -6.81
N LYS A 28 -6.98 14.10 -7.34
CA LYS A 28 -6.02 15.05 -6.75
C LYS A 28 -5.54 16.09 -7.76
N ARG A 29 -6.40 16.51 -8.69
CA ARG A 29 -6.08 17.54 -9.69
C ARG A 29 -5.62 18.84 -9.01
N ASN A 30 -4.70 19.57 -9.65
CA ASN A 30 -4.18 20.86 -9.19
C ASN A 30 -3.38 20.85 -7.87
N ARG A 31 -2.90 19.69 -7.42
CA ARG A 31 -1.97 19.64 -6.28
C ARG A 31 -0.57 20.04 -6.73
N TRP A 32 0.11 20.86 -5.93
CA TRP A 32 1.44 21.40 -6.23
C TRP A 32 2.45 20.31 -6.69
N GLY A 33 2.53 19.19 -5.98
CA GLY A 33 3.45 18.11 -6.32
C GLY A 33 3.15 17.46 -7.68
N ILE A 34 1.86 17.36 -8.07
CA ILE A 34 1.46 16.84 -9.38
C ILE A 34 1.80 17.86 -10.46
N ASN A 35 1.46 19.15 -10.25
CA ASN A 35 1.76 20.20 -11.22
C ASN A 35 3.27 20.39 -11.44
N LYS A 36 4.08 20.14 -10.40
CA LYS A 36 5.55 20.14 -10.52
C LYS A 36 6.03 18.97 -11.39
N HIS A 37 5.53 17.76 -11.11
CA HIS A 37 5.86 16.55 -11.85
C HIS A 37 5.43 16.66 -13.34
N ASP A 38 4.25 17.22 -13.61
CA ASP A 38 3.71 17.35 -14.98
C ASP A 38 4.61 18.17 -15.92
N LYS A 39 5.47 19.04 -15.41
CA LYS A 39 6.43 19.81 -16.21
C LYS A 39 7.55 18.92 -16.81
N HIS A 40 7.84 17.79 -16.15
CA HIS A 40 8.95 16.90 -16.53
C HIS A 40 8.51 15.42 -16.48
N ARG A 41 7.24 15.16 -16.63
CA ARG A 41 6.57 13.88 -16.38
C ARG A 41 7.28 12.69 -17.00
N ASP A 42 7.57 12.77 -18.29
CA ASP A 42 8.17 11.63 -19.01
C ASP A 42 9.62 11.39 -18.58
N ILE A 43 10.38 12.46 -18.39
CA ILE A 43 11.77 12.38 -17.92
C ILE A 43 11.80 11.78 -16.50
N GLU A 44 11.00 12.31 -15.59
CA GLU A 44 10.94 11.84 -14.19
C GLU A 44 10.43 10.39 -14.10
N ASN A 45 9.47 9.98 -14.92
CA ASN A 45 8.99 8.60 -14.95
C ASN A 45 10.05 7.63 -15.48
N ILE A 46 10.80 8.00 -16.52
CA ILE A 46 11.91 7.18 -17.03
C ILE A 46 13.02 7.10 -15.98
N GLU A 47 13.39 8.23 -15.38
CA GLU A 47 14.40 8.28 -14.32
C GLU A 47 14.01 7.40 -13.13
N LEU A 48 12.75 7.44 -12.69
CA LEU A 48 12.24 6.60 -11.64
C LEU A 48 12.33 5.10 -12.00
N ALA A 49 11.94 4.73 -13.22
CA ALA A 49 12.07 3.36 -13.70
C ALA A 49 13.53 2.86 -13.63
N LEU A 50 14.49 3.70 -14.01
CA LEU A 50 15.92 3.40 -13.91
C LEU A 50 16.38 3.26 -12.46
N LYS A 51 16.00 4.18 -11.57
CA LYS A 51 16.32 4.09 -10.13
C LYS A 51 15.79 2.82 -9.49
N LEU A 52 14.55 2.44 -9.82
CA LEU A 52 13.96 1.19 -9.31
C LEU A 52 14.66 -0.04 -9.87
N ARG A 53 14.99 -0.05 -11.18
CA ARG A 53 15.72 -1.15 -11.85
C ARG A 53 17.08 -1.41 -11.19
N ASP A 54 17.81 -0.32 -10.94
CA ASP A 54 19.19 -0.35 -10.47
C ASP A 54 19.30 -0.39 -8.94
N LEU A 55 18.15 -0.40 -8.23
CA LEU A 55 18.06 -0.40 -6.76
C LEU A 55 18.74 0.83 -6.11
N THR A 56 18.72 1.96 -6.80
CA THR A 56 19.24 3.25 -6.33
C THR A 56 18.14 4.20 -5.86
N TYR A 57 16.90 3.71 -5.78
CA TYR A 57 15.81 4.45 -5.18
C TYR A 57 16.00 4.53 -3.66
N GLU A 58 15.91 5.74 -3.14
CA GLU A 58 15.88 6.05 -1.72
C GLU A 58 14.60 6.81 -1.39
N THR A 59 14.00 6.48 -0.26
CA THR A 59 12.78 7.15 0.21
C THR A 59 13.12 8.59 0.60
N SER A 60 12.35 9.55 0.09
CA SER A 60 12.54 10.96 0.41
C SER A 60 12.31 11.25 1.90
N GLN A 61 12.85 12.36 2.36
CA GLN A 61 12.63 12.81 3.73
C GLN A 61 11.14 13.07 4.00
N TYR A 62 10.66 12.54 5.11
CA TYR A 62 9.28 12.76 5.57
C TYR A 62 9.08 14.20 6.05
N SER A 63 7.98 14.80 5.66
CA SER A 63 7.44 16.00 6.31
C SER A 63 6.30 15.60 7.23
N THR A 64 6.26 16.16 8.44
CA THR A 64 5.24 15.82 9.43
C THR A 64 4.36 17.02 9.75
N PHE A 65 3.09 16.76 10.01
CA PHE A 65 2.15 17.76 10.54
C PHE A 65 1.06 17.05 11.34
N THR A 66 0.46 17.76 12.28
CA THR A 66 -0.61 17.21 13.10
C THR A 66 -1.98 17.67 12.59
N ILE A 67 -2.93 16.76 12.54
CA ILE A 67 -4.37 17.05 12.34
C ILE A 67 -5.11 16.76 13.63
N TYR A 68 -6.14 17.55 13.94
CA TYR A 68 -6.88 17.45 15.21
C TYR A 68 -8.29 16.90 15.06
N GLU A 69 -8.84 16.84 13.84
CA GLU A 69 -10.19 16.34 13.60
C GLU A 69 -10.18 15.03 12.79
N PRO A 70 -11.01 14.06 13.19
CA PRO A 70 -11.84 13.94 14.41
C PRO A 70 -11.05 13.56 15.67
N LYS A 71 -9.75 13.30 15.54
CA LYS A 71 -8.80 12.97 16.62
C LYS A 71 -7.44 13.48 16.23
N GLU A 72 -6.62 13.81 17.22
CA GLU A 72 -5.21 14.16 17.03
C GLU A 72 -4.45 13.01 16.35
N ARG A 73 -3.79 13.33 15.25
CA ARG A 73 -2.96 12.38 14.49
C ARG A 73 -1.75 13.09 13.92
N LEU A 74 -0.59 12.54 14.16
CA LEU A 74 0.64 12.91 13.46
C LEU A 74 0.62 12.26 12.08
N ILE A 75 0.73 13.07 11.04
CA ILE A 75 0.73 12.65 9.65
C ILE A 75 2.16 12.72 9.10
N PHE A 76 2.64 11.62 8.57
CA PHE A 76 3.88 11.52 7.82
C PHE A 76 3.57 11.65 6.33
N ARG A 77 4.20 12.60 5.66
CA ARG A 77 3.94 12.91 4.27
C ARG A 77 5.20 12.80 3.45
N LEU A 78 5.14 12.01 2.39
CA LEU A 78 6.15 11.94 1.34
C LEU A 78 5.73 12.80 0.12
N PRO A 79 6.67 13.25 -0.70
CA PRO A 79 6.39 13.96 -1.94
C PRO A 79 5.62 13.09 -2.94
N TYR A 80 5.03 13.75 -3.95
CA TYR A 80 4.34 13.05 -5.03
C TYR A 80 5.31 12.22 -5.86
N TYR A 81 6.35 12.86 -6.37
CA TYR A 81 7.49 12.23 -7.03
C TYR A 81 8.71 12.30 -6.09
N PRO A 82 9.48 11.24 -5.96
CA PRO A 82 9.30 9.91 -6.58
C PRO A 82 8.40 8.95 -5.79
N ASP A 83 8.15 9.21 -4.50
CA ASP A 83 7.70 8.21 -3.53
C ASP A 83 6.29 7.70 -3.77
N ARG A 84 5.35 8.61 -4.00
CA ARG A 84 3.96 8.19 -4.16
C ARG A 84 3.77 7.36 -5.43
N ILE A 85 4.51 7.67 -6.50
CA ILE A 85 4.50 6.87 -7.73
C ILE A 85 5.11 5.49 -7.45
N THR A 86 6.23 5.42 -6.75
CA THR A 86 6.88 4.15 -6.34
C THR A 86 5.92 3.27 -5.54
N HIS A 87 5.24 3.84 -4.54
CA HIS A 87 4.27 3.08 -3.74
C HIS A 87 3.13 2.51 -4.61
N HIS A 88 2.60 3.30 -5.55
CA HIS A 88 1.58 2.80 -6.48
C HIS A 88 2.12 1.75 -7.45
N ALA A 89 3.37 1.89 -7.91
CA ALA A 89 4.00 0.89 -8.78
C ALA A 89 4.14 -0.47 -8.09
N ILE A 90 4.56 -0.47 -6.83
CA ILE A 90 4.62 -1.68 -6.00
C ILE A 90 3.21 -2.26 -5.77
N MET A 91 2.25 -1.41 -5.40
CA MET A 91 0.88 -1.85 -5.11
C MET A 91 0.17 -2.42 -6.34
N ASN A 92 0.41 -1.88 -7.55
CA ASN A 92 -0.16 -2.43 -8.77
C ASN A 92 0.16 -3.93 -8.96
N ILE A 93 1.35 -4.35 -8.54
CA ILE A 93 1.83 -5.72 -8.70
C ILE A 93 1.51 -6.58 -7.46
N MET A 94 1.58 -5.99 -6.26
CA MET A 94 1.45 -6.74 -5.01
C MET A 94 0.00 -6.87 -4.53
N GLU A 95 -0.86 -5.90 -4.79
CA GLU A 95 -2.26 -5.91 -4.33
C GLU A 95 -3.02 -7.18 -4.76
N PRO A 96 -2.97 -7.63 -6.04
CA PRO A 96 -3.65 -8.85 -6.45
C PRO A 96 -3.17 -10.09 -5.70
N ILE A 97 -1.85 -10.14 -5.40
CA ILE A 97 -1.24 -11.26 -4.67
C ILE A 97 -1.81 -11.35 -3.25
N TRP A 98 -1.82 -10.21 -2.54
CA TRP A 98 -2.31 -10.14 -1.16
C TRP A 98 -3.82 -10.33 -1.07
N THR A 99 -4.59 -9.75 -2.00
CA THR A 99 -6.04 -9.91 -2.05
C THR A 99 -6.46 -11.38 -2.19
N ASN A 100 -5.68 -12.18 -2.91
CA ASN A 100 -5.93 -13.61 -3.04
C ASN A 100 -5.58 -14.42 -1.80
N ILE A 101 -4.79 -13.86 -0.88
CA ILE A 101 -4.39 -14.51 0.37
C ILE A 101 -5.36 -14.19 1.51
N PHE A 102 -5.94 -12.99 1.49
CA PHE A 102 -6.87 -12.55 2.53
C PHE A 102 -8.12 -13.43 2.57
N ILE A 103 -8.66 -13.60 3.76
CA ILE A 103 -9.94 -14.30 3.94
C ILE A 103 -11.04 -13.55 3.19
N LYS A 104 -12.08 -14.27 2.79
CA LYS A 104 -13.19 -13.70 2.02
C LYS A 104 -13.88 -12.54 2.75
N GLN A 105 -13.89 -12.56 4.08
CA GLN A 105 -14.48 -11.55 4.95
C GLN A 105 -13.57 -10.32 5.17
N THR A 106 -12.52 -10.14 4.40
CA THR A 106 -11.74 -8.90 4.37
C THR A 106 -12.39 -7.92 3.41
N TYR A 107 -12.96 -6.83 3.93
CA TYR A 107 -13.75 -5.88 3.14
C TYR A 107 -13.09 -4.50 2.98
N SER A 108 -12.20 -4.12 3.89
CA SER A 108 -11.58 -2.79 3.86
C SER A 108 -10.50 -2.68 2.79
N CYS A 109 -10.52 -1.57 2.04
CA CYS A 109 -9.50 -1.22 1.03
C CYS A 109 -9.33 -2.24 -0.11
N ILE A 110 -10.30 -3.10 -0.34
CA ILE A 110 -10.33 -4.03 -1.47
C ILE A 110 -11.42 -3.59 -2.44
N LYS A 111 -11.06 -3.50 -3.72
CA LYS A 111 -12.00 -3.16 -4.78
C LYS A 111 -13.17 -4.16 -4.78
N ASP A 112 -14.37 -3.66 -4.97
CA ASP A 112 -15.63 -4.40 -5.00
C ASP A 112 -15.99 -5.13 -3.68
N ARG A 113 -15.31 -4.79 -2.57
CA ARG A 113 -15.59 -5.26 -1.21
C ARG A 113 -15.81 -4.08 -0.28
N GLY A 114 -16.95 -3.40 -0.39
CA GLY A 114 -17.29 -2.22 0.42
C GLY A 114 -18.25 -2.53 1.58
N ILE A 115 -18.65 -1.48 2.29
CA ILE A 115 -19.55 -1.55 3.45
C ILE A 115 -20.89 -2.23 3.14
N HIS A 116 -21.40 -2.09 1.92
CA HIS A 116 -22.64 -2.74 1.51
C HIS A 116 -22.52 -4.26 1.48
N ASN A 117 -21.35 -4.78 1.05
CA ASN A 117 -21.10 -6.22 1.04
C ASN A 117 -20.99 -6.76 2.47
N VAL A 118 -20.35 -5.98 3.38
CA VAL A 118 -20.32 -6.34 4.82
C VAL A 118 -21.74 -6.45 5.37
N ALA A 119 -22.57 -5.43 5.12
CA ALA A 119 -23.95 -5.41 5.63
C ALA A 119 -24.78 -6.58 5.08
N TYR A 120 -24.62 -6.89 3.81
CA TYR A 120 -25.31 -8.02 3.16
C TYR A 120 -24.88 -9.37 3.74
N ASP A 121 -23.57 -9.60 3.85
CA ASP A 121 -23.05 -10.86 4.39
C ASP A 121 -23.39 -11.01 5.87
N LEU A 122 -23.32 -9.93 6.66
CA LEU A 122 -23.71 -9.94 8.05
C LEU A 122 -25.20 -10.28 8.21
N LYS A 123 -26.07 -9.66 7.41
CA LYS A 123 -27.50 -9.97 7.40
C LYS A 123 -27.77 -11.44 7.12
N LYS A 124 -27.04 -12.03 6.14
CA LYS A 124 -27.16 -13.47 5.85
C LYS A 124 -26.79 -14.34 7.03
N VAL A 125 -25.68 -14.02 7.72
CA VAL A 125 -25.19 -14.78 8.89
C VAL A 125 -26.20 -14.69 10.03
N LEU A 126 -26.68 -13.49 10.35
CA LEU A 126 -27.67 -13.27 11.42
C LEU A 126 -28.97 -14.05 11.18
N ASN A 127 -29.46 -14.06 9.94
CA ASN A 127 -30.69 -14.78 9.58
C ASN A 127 -30.51 -16.31 9.57
N LYS A 128 -29.30 -16.78 9.19
CA LYS A 128 -29.03 -18.22 9.08
C LYS A 128 -28.73 -18.88 10.43
N TYR A 129 -28.10 -18.14 11.33
CA TYR A 129 -27.61 -18.65 12.62
C TYR A 129 -28.06 -17.78 13.79
N PRO A 130 -29.37 -17.58 14.02
CA PRO A 130 -29.87 -16.64 15.03
C PRO A 130 -29.45 -17.00 16.45
N GLU A 131 -29.34 -18.27 16.77
CA GLU A 131 -28.95 -18.73 18.12
C GLU A 131 -27.46 -18.53 18.40
N GLU A 132 -26.60 -18.66 17.36
CA GLU A 132 -25.16 -18.55 17.46
C GLU A 132 -24.69 -17.09 17.40
N THR A 133 -25.57 -16.17 16.95
CA THR A 133 -25.25 -14.75 16.74
C THR A 133 -25.86 -13.82 17.78
N LYS A 134 -26.17 -14.34 18.97
CA LYS A 134 -26.71 -13.55 20.10
C LYS A 134 -25.72 -12.53 20.65
N TYR A 135 -24.42 -12.75 20.46
CA TYR A 135 -23.37 -11.88 20.94
C TYR A 135 -22.44 -11.45 19.82
N CYS A 136 -21.92 -10.23 19.91
CA CYS A 136 -20.96 -9.69 18.97
C CYS A 136 -19.70 -9.22 19.71
N LEU A 137 -18.54 -9.75 19.35
CA LEU A 137 -17.26 -9.25 19.83
C LEU A 137 -16.72 -8.21 18.84
N LYS A 138 -16.60 -6.96 19.29
CA LYS A 138 -15.96 -5.88 18.52
C LYS A 138 -14.55 -5.64 19.04
N MET A 139 -13.57 -5.80 18.17
CA MET A 139 -12.15 -5.56 18.48
C MET A 139 -11.58 -4.49 17.57
N ASP A 140 -10.63 -3.72 18.09
CA ASP A 140 -9.87 -2.72 17.32
C ASP A 140 -8.42 -2.66 17.81
N ILE A 141 -7.50 -2.38 16.92
CA ILE A 141 -6.07 -2.28 17.24
C ILE A 141 -5.73 -0.82 17.55
N ARG A 142 -5.32 -0.56 18.78
CA ARG A 142 -4.88 0.77 19.20
C ARG A 142 -3.62 1.18 18.45
N LYS A 143 -3.64 2.39 17.84
CA LYS A 143 -2.51 2.96 17.12
C LYS A 143 -1.92 1.98 16.09
N PHE A 144 -2.76 1.36 15.25
CA PHE A 144 -2.36 0.30 14.30
C PHE A 144 -1.04 0.61 13.58
N TYR A 145 -0.96 1.72 12.84
CA TYR A 145 0.24 2.04 12.05
C TYR A 145 1.52 2.23 12.89
N PRO A 146 1.52 3.01 13.98
CA PRO A 146 2.70 3.12 14.84
C PRO A 146 3.07 1.85 15.59
N SER A 147 2.16 0.86 15.68
CA SER A 147 2.41 -0.41 16.38
C SER A 147 2.92 -1.53 15.47
N ILE A 148 3.05 -1.27 14.17
CA ILE A 148 3.59 -2.27 13.24
C ILE A 148 5.07 -2.50 13.53
N ASN A 149 5.42 -3.72 13.91
CA ASN A 149 6.82 -4.12 14.02
C ASN A 149 7.42 -4.35 12.63
N HIS A 150 8.40 -3.54 12.24
CA HIS A 150 9.03 -3.58 10.93
C HIS A 150 9.75 -4.90 10.66
N ASP A 151 10.40 -5.49 11.68
CA ASP A 151 11.10 -6.77 11.56
C ASP A 151 10.13 -7.93 11.31
N ILE A 152 9.01 -7.98 12.04
CA ILE A 152 7.97 -8.98 11.81
C ILE A 152 7.36 -8.81 10.41
N LEU A 153 7.03 -7.56 10.03
CA LEU A 153 6.49 -7.27 8.71
C LEU A 153 7.44 -7.74 7.60
N TYR A 154 8.73 -7.42 7.72
CA TYR A 154 9.70 -7.79 6.71
C TYR A 154 10.03 -9.29 6.75
N ASN A 155 10.48 -9.81 7.90
CA ASN A 155 11.03 -11.16 8.00
C ASN A 155 9.95 -12.25 8.01
N ASP A 156 8.80 -12.01 8.66
CA ASP A 156 7.78 -13.05 8.81
C ASP A 156 6.66 -12.97 7.77
N ILE A 157 6.43 -11.81 7.18
CA ILE A 157 5.37 -11.65 6.19
C ILE A 157 5.95 -11.60 4.78
N PHE A 158 6.81 -10.62 4.46
CA PHE A 158 7.30 -10.45 3.09
C PHE A 158 8.25 -11.55 2.65
N THR A 159 9.29 -11.89 3.43
CA THR A 159 10.26 -12.91 3.02
C THR A 159 9.67 -14.31 2.94
N LYS A 160 8.62 -14.61 3.72
CA LYS A 160 7.91 -15.90 3.64
C LYS A 160 7.06 -16.04 2.37
N LYS A 161 6.66 -14.92 1.75
CA LYS A 161 5.82 -14.91 0.55
C LYS A 161 6.58 -14.63 -0.72
N ILE A 162 7.57 -13.77 -0.67
CA ILE A 162 8.32 -13.25 -1.81
C ILE A 162 9.71 -13.90 -1.79
N LYS A 163 10.15 -14.40 -2.95
CA LYS A 163 11.52 -14.90 -3.14
C LYS A 163 12.38 -13.95 -3.99
N ASP A 164 11.77 -12.91 -4.57
CA ASP A 164 12.44 -11.92 -5.39
C ASP A 164 13.31 -11.01 -4.50
N LYS A 165 14.62 -11.23 -4.53
CA LYS A 165 15.57 -10.51 -3.66
C LYS A 165 15.62 -9.02 -3.96
N LYS A 166 15.45 -8.61 -5.24
CA LYS A 166 15.46 -7.20 -5.62
C LYS A 166 14.21 -6.48 -5.11
N LEU A 167 13.04 -7.11 -5.21
CA LEU A 167 11.83 -6.56 -4.61
C LEU A 167 11.94 -6.51 -3.08
N LEU A 168 12.50 -7.53 -2.44
CA LEU A 168 12.70 -7.53 -0.99
C LEU A 168 13.65 -6.40 -0.56
N ALA A 169 14.69 -6.07 -1.33
CA ALA A 169 15.57 -4.93 -1.05
C ALA A 169 14.81 -3.59 -1.14
N LEU A 170 13.98 -3.40 -2.17
CA LEU A 170 13.14 -2.22 -2.31
C LEU A 170 12.11 -2.09 -1.17
N LEU A 171 11.46 -3.18 -0.78
CA LEU A 171 10.53 -3.20 0.34
C LEU A 171 11.23 -2.89 1.67
N ARG A 172 12.45 -3.39 1.86
CA ARG A 172 13.25 -3.09 3.04
C ARG A 172 13.56 -1.60 3.14
N GLU A 173 14.00 -0.98 2.04
CA GLU A 173 14.23 0.46 1.96
C GLU A 173 13.00 1.25 2.44
N ILE A 174 11.82 0.94 1.93
CA ILE A 174 10.59 1.65 2.27
C ILE A 174 10.13 1.38 3.71
N ILE A 175 10.19 0.13 4.17
CA ILE A 175 9.72 -0.24 5.52
C ILE A 175 10.58 0.41 6.60
N TYR A 176 11.89 0.44 6.41
CA TYR A 176 12.82 0.98 7.41
C TYR A 176 13.14 2.47 7.21
N SER A 177 12.58 3.12 6.17
CA SER A 177 12.74 4.56 5.96
C SER A 177 12.01 5.42 7.00
N ALA A 178 10.94 4.91 7.59
CA ALA A 178 10.26 5.54 8.71
C ALA A 178 10.88 5.03 10.01
N GLU A 179 11.50 5.90 10.80
CA GLU A 179 11.87 5.58 12.17
C GLU A 179 10.59 5.28 12.97
N GLY A 180 10.54 4.06 13.56
CA GLY A 180 9.43 3.61 14.38
C GLY A 180 9.44 4.26 15.76
#